data_9622e2f69c6e5a3b6ec40850fb63f497
#
_entry.id   9622e2f69c6e5a3b6ec40850fb63f497
#
_cell.length_a   1.000
_cell.length_b   1.000
_cell.length_c   1.000
_cell.angle_alpha   90.00
_cell.angle_beta   90.00
_cell.angle_gamma   90.00
#
_symmetry.space_group_name_H-M   'P 1'
#
loop_
_entity.id
_entity.type
_entity.pdbx_description
1 polymer ?
#
loop_
_entity_poly.entity_id
_entity_poly.type
_entity_poly.pdbx_seq_one_letter_code
_entity_poly.pdbx_strand_id
1 'polypeptide(L)' 'MPMTSKEIIKLLKKNGFKKISQNGSHIKMKNQANGITVIVPYHSKELKRGMEQAILKQAKLL' A
#
# COMPACT_ATOMS: atom_id res chain seq x y z
N MET A 1 -1.93 -2.83 -15.86
CA MET A 1 -0.96 -1.74 -15.78
C MET A 1 -0.46 -1.56 -14.36
N PRO A 2 0.83 -1.30 -14.17
CA PRO A 2 1.33 -1.07 -12.81
C PRO A 2 0.73 0.21 -12.22
N MET A 3 0.48 0.16 -10.93
CA MET A 3 -0.08 1.31 -10.23
C MET A 3 1.02 2.17 -9.64
N THR A 4 0.74 3.47 -9.52
CA THR A 4 1.62 4.36 -8.77
C THR A 4 1.40 4.14 -7.28
N SER A 5 2.34 4.64 -6.46
CA SER A 5 2.19 4.58 -5.01
C SER A 5 0.88 5.23 -4.57
N LYS A 6 0.54 6.35 -5.18
CA LYS A 6 -0.68 7.09 -4.87
C LYS A 6 -1.92 6.23 -5.14
N GLU A 7 -1.91 5.51 -6.24
CA GLU A 7 -3.04 4.64 -6.61
C GLU A 7 -3.16 3.46 -5.65
N ILE A 8 -2.04 2.86 -5.26
CA ILE A 8 -2.02 1.77 -4.30
C ILE A 8 -2.58 2.25 -2.95
N ILE A 9 -2.14 3.41 -2.50
CA ILE A 9 -2.61 3.98 -1.24
C ILE A 9 -4.11 4.23 -1.29
N LYS A 10 -4.60 4.75 -2.40
CA LYS A 10 -6.02 5.01 -2.59
C LYS A 10 -6.82 3.70 -2.54
N LEU A 11 -6.30 2.67 -3.20
CA LEU A 11 -6.94 1.36 -3.18
C LEU A 11 -6.97 0.77 -1.78
N LEU A 12 -5.86 0.87 -1.04
CA LEU A 12 -5.79 0.37 0.33
C LEU A 12 -6.79 1.11 1.24
N LYS A 13 -6.88 2.42 1.11
CA LYS A 13 -7.85 3.19 1.88
C LYS A 13 -9.28 2.75 1.59
N LYS A 14 -9.56 2.47 0.33
CA LYS A 14 -10.88 2.00 -0.08
C LYS A 14 -11.22 0.65 0.54
N ASN A 15 -10.21 -0.12 0.90
CA ASN A 15 -10.37 -1.45 1.48
C ASN A 15 -10.14 -1.48 2.99
N GLY A 16 -10.24 -0.34 3.65
CA GLY A 16 -10.21 -0.28 5.10
C GLY A 16 -8.85 -0.01 5.72
N PHE A 17 -7.83 0.24 4.91
CA PHE A 17 -6.51 0.58 5.43
C PHE A 17 -6.42 2.07 5.73
N LYS A 18 -5.66 2.41 6.77
CA LYS A 18 -5.38 3.80 7.13
C LYS A 18 -3.88 4.01 7.25
N LYS A 19 -3.43 5.18 6.84
CA LYS A 19 -2.05 5.57 7.05
C LYS A 19 -1.84 5.82 8.55
N ILE A 20 -0.93 5.06 9.15
CA ILE A 20 -0.64 5.21 10.58
C ILE A 20 0.68 5.90 10.84
N SER A 21 1.61 5.87 9.89
CA SER A 21 2.87 6.57 10.03
C SER A 21 3.56 6.69 8.68
N GLN A 22 4.55 7.57 8.62
CA GLN A 22 5.37 7.70 7.43
C GLN A 22 6.80 7.98 7.87
N ASN A 23 7.72 7.19 7.34
CA ASN A 23 9.14 7.34 7.62
C ASN A 23 9.85 7.57 6.29
N GLY A 24 10.17 8.83 5.99
CA GLY A 24 10.73 9.17 4.70
C GLY A 24 9.76 8.84 3.58
N SER A 25 10.21 8.02 2.64
CA SER A 25 9.38 7.61 1.51
C SER A 25 8.57 6.34 1.77
N HIS A 26 8.59 5.81 3.00
CA HIS A 26 7.83 4.61 3.35
C HIS A 26 6.59 4.98 4.15
N ILE A 27 5.43 4.62 3.61
CA ILE A 27 4.15 4.89 4.26
C ILE A 27 3.62 3.58 4.84
N LYS A 28 3.35 3.58 6.15
CA LYS A 28 2.83 2.42 6.84
C LYS A 28 1.32 2.52 6.92
N MET A 29 0.63 1.51 6.41
CA MET A 29 -0.82 1.47 6.42
C MET A 29 -1.31 0.23 7.15
N LYS A 30 -2.37 0.39 7.90
CA LYS A 30 -2.92 -0.70 8.70
C LYS A 30 -4.42 -0.81 8.49
N ASN A 31 -4.89 -2.05 8.32
CA ASN A 31 -6.31 -2.33 8.29
C ASN A 31 -6.76 -2.65 9.70
N GLN A 32 -7.60 -1.79 10.27
CA GLN A 32 -8.02 -1.92 11.66
C GLN A 32 -8.99 -3.08 11.87
N ALA A 33 -9.64 -3.53 10.85
CA ALA A 33 -10.58 -4.63 10.96
C ALA A 33 -9.87 -5.98 11.16
N ASN A 34 -8.73 -6.19 10.52
CA ASN A 34 -8.01 -7.46 10.59
C ASN A 34 -6.58 -7.35 11.11
N GLY A 35 -6.12 -6.13 11.39
CA GLY A 35 -4.78 -5.91 11.92
C GLY A 35 -3.65 -6.05 10.92
N ILE A 36 -3.95 -6.23 9.65
CA ILE A 36 -2.92 -6.37 8.62
C ILE A 36 -2.23 -5.04 8.40
N THR A 37 -0.90 -5.06 8.38
CA THR A 37 -0.08 -3.87 8.15
C THR A 37 0.74 -4.07 6.89
N VAL A 38 0.78 -3.04 6.04
CA VAL A 38 1.60 -3.06 4.83
C VAL A 38 2.42 -1.77 4.76
N ILE A 39 3.57 -1.85 4.09
CA ILE A 39 4.42 -0.69 3.87
C ILE A 39 4.45 -0.40 2.38
N VAL A 40 4.12 0.84 2.03
CA VAL A 40 4.07 1.28 0.64
C VAL A 40 5.21 2.27 0.41
N PRO A 41 6.17 1.94 -0.47
CA PRO A 41 7.19 2.92 -0.85
C PRO A 41 6.53 4.01 -1.69
N TYR A 42 6.72 5.26 -1.30
CA TYR A 42 6.09 6.39 -1.97
C TYR A 42 7.05 7.03 -2.96
N HIS A 43 6.76 6.87 -4.23
CA HIS A 43 7.55 7.44 -5.32
C HIS A 43 6.63 8.12 -6.31
N SER A 44 7.19 9.04 -7.08
CA SER A 44 6.42 9.72 -8.13
C SER A 44 6.21 8.84 -9.36
N LYS A 45 7.00 7.78 -9.49
CA LYS A 45 6.91 6.86 -10.61
C LYS A 45 6.05 5.66 -10.24
N GLU A 46 5.65 4.90 -11.26
CA GLU A 46 4.91 3.67 -11.06
C GLU A 46 5.75 2.66 -10.29
N LEU A 47 5.09 1.87 -9.46
CA LEU A 47 5.75 0.79 -8.74
C LEU A 47 6.06 -0.34 -9.71
N LYS A 48 7.16 -1.05 -9.45
CA LYS A 48 7.44 -2.26 -10.21
C LYS A 48 6.34 -3.27 -9.96
N ARG A 49 6.01 -4.04 -10.98
CA ARG A 49 4.93 -5.01 -10.90
C ARG A 49 5.07 -5.98 -9.75
N GLY A 50 6.28 -6.47 -9.51
CA GLY A 50 6.53 -7.38 -8.39
C GLY A 50 6.25 -6.74 -7.04
N MET A 51 6.61 -5.47 -6.88
CA MET A 51 6.35 -4.72 -5.66
C MET A 51 4.85 -4.49 -5.47
N GLU A 52 4.16 -4.10 -6.53
CA GLU A 52 2.72 -3.91 -6.50
C GLU A 52 2.01 -5.19 -6.05
N GLN A 53 2.35 -6.31 -6.65
CA GLN A 53 1.73 -7.58 -6.30
C GLN A 53 2.06 -8.01 -4.87
N ALA A 54 3.29 -7.77 -4.43
CA ALA A 54 3.69 -8.11 -3.06
C ALA A 54 2.86 -7.31 -2.04
N ILE A 55 2.65 -6.04 -2.30
CA ILE A 55 1.84 -5.18 -1.42
C ILE A 55 0.40 -5.68 -1.38
N LEU A 56 -0.18 -5.97 -2.54
CA LEU A 56 -1.56 -6.42 -2.62
C LEU A 56 -1.76 -7.78 -1.96
N LYS A 57 -0.80 -8.68 -2.13
CA LYS A 57 -0.84 -9.99 -1.46
C LYS A 57 -0.76 -9.83 0.04
N GLN A 58 0.14 -8.99 0.52
CA GLN A 58 0.30 -8.75 1.94
C GLN A 58 -0.96 -8.13 2.53
N ALA A 59 -1.63 -7.30 1.76
CA ALA A 59 -2.89 -6.67 2.16
C ALA A 59 -4.10 -7.61 2.03
N LYS A 60 -3.90 -8.81 1.54
CA LYS A 60 -4.98 -9.78 1.27
C LYS A 60 -5.98 -9.28 0.23
N LEU A 61 -5.52 -8.48 -0.71
CA LEU A 61 -6.34 -7.97 -1.80
C LEU A 61 -6.07 -8.73 -3.11
N LEU A 62 -5.17 -9.68 -3.09
CA LEU A 62 -4.83 -10.45 -4.27
C LEU A 62 -4.75 -11.92 -3.92
#